data_84f92af415e33deadf0a9ef1236ec007
#
_entry.id   84f92af415e33deadf0a9ef1236ec007
#
_cell.length_a   1.000
_cell.length_b   1.000
_cell.length_c   1.000
_cell.angle_alpha   90.00
_cell.angle_beta   90.00
_cell.angle_gamma   90.00
#
_symmetry.space_group_name_H-M   'P 1'
#
loop_
_entity.id
_entity.type
_entity.pdbx_description
1 polymer ?
#
loop_
_entity_poly.entity_id
_entity_poly.type
_entity_poly.pdbx_seq_one_letter_code
_entity_poly.pdbx_strand_id
1 'polypeptide(L)'
;MSVSQAVRNPRGYLVRTLEMYRALLFDPEHFYDEYLGSRGLRSEILMVAFVGVVGLVGNYFARQEVQSVFVEAAIPINSDTNFELIRLVIAPIVGIFILWIGLTIALYAVSWLYSTIGQFYELMKRSAWAVVPLVVANLLHSIAIGYAATQVTEDQVDPQNVPQPPIDRAHHMWDTAAGEIYVTATILVGAVFVIWAGYIAAYAVRDVRDLETSEALRVAAVPAGLYAIWVLYQGVSAFL
;
A
#
# COMPACT_ATOMS: atom_id res chain seq x y z
N MET A 1 -25.32 1.16 -8.20
CA MET A 1 -25.80 2.50 -8.59
C MET A 1 -25.12 2.90 -9.89
N SER A 2 -25.85 3.37 -10.90
CA SER A 2 -25.26 3.69 -12.21
C SER A 2 -24.67 5.12 -12.23
N VAL A 3 -23.69 5.35 -13.13
CA VAL A 3 -23.10 6.68 -13.36
C VAL A 3 -24.16 7.75 -13.65
N SER A 4 -25.25 7.35 -14.31
CA SER A 4 -26.39 8.23 -14.60
C SER A 4 -27.12 8.75 -13.35
N GLN A 5 -27.13 7.97 -12.26
CA GLN A 5 -27.72 8.40 -10.97
C GLN A 5 -26.81 9.38 -10.23
N ALA A 6 -25.47 9.21 -10.32
CA ALA A 6 -24.52 10.14 -9.72
C ALA A 6 -24.62 11.54 -10.36
N VAL A 7 -24.83 11.61 -11.67
CA VAL A 7 -25.01 12.89 -12.40
C VAL A 7 -26.32 13.58 -12.02
N ARG A 8 -27.39 12.83 -11.75
CA ARG A 8 -28.71 13.40 -11.39
C ARG A 8 -28.79 13.88 -9.93
N ASN A 9 -28.05 13.26 -9.01
CA ASN A 9 -28.03 13.67 -7.59
C ASN A 9 -26.62 13.52 -7.00
N PRO A 10 -25.70 14.45 -7.29
CA PRO A 10 -24.31 14.36 -6.87
C PRO A 10 -24.14 14.41 -5.35
N ARG A 11 -24.99 15.17 -4.64
CA ARG A 11 -24.96 15.24 -3.15
C ARG A 11 -25.34 13.90 -2.53
N GLY A 12 -26.43 13.29 -2.97
CA GLY A 12 -26.85 11.97 -2.48
C GLY A 12 -25.83 10.87 -2.80
N TYR A 13 -25.16 10.95 -3.95
CA TYR A 13 -24.07 10.05 -4.29
C TYR A 13 -22.86 10.18 -3.36
N LEU A 14 -22.42 11.41 -3.10
CA LEU A 14 -21.29 11.68 -2.20
C LEU A 14 -21.57 11.22 -0.76
N VAL A 15 -22.77 11.54 -0.23
CA VAL A 15 -23.16 11.10 1.12
C VAL A 15 -23.11 9.58 1.23
N ARG A 16 -23.72 8.86 0.30
CA ARG A 16 -23.72 7.39 0.31
C ARG A 16 -22.32 6.80 0.14
N THR A 17 -21.47 7.43 -0.65
CA THR A 17 -20.07 6.99 -0.81
C THR A 17 -19.29 7.18 0.50
N LEU A 18 -19.46 8.30 1.19
CA LEU A 18 -18.84 8.54 2.48
C LEU A 18 -19.35 7.57 3.56
N GLU A 19 -20.65 7.29 3.59
CA GLU A 19 -21.25 6.29 4.48
C GLU A 19 -20.66 4.90 4.23
N MET A 20 -20.50 4.50 2.97
CA MET A 20 -19.88 3.24 2.58
C MET A 20 -18.43 3.14 3.09
N TYR A 21 -17.60 4.18 2.89
CA TYR A 21 -16.22 4.16 3.39
C TYR A 21 -16.15 4.23 4.90
N ARG A 22 -17.05 4.97 5.55
CA ARG A 22 -17.18 4.97 7.00
C ARG A 22 -17.53 3.59 7.54
N ALA A 23 -18.51 2.91 6.94
CA ALA A 23 -18.86 1.54 7.29
C ALA A 23 -17.67 0.60 7.11
N LEU A 24 -16.99 0.65 5.94
CA LEU A 24 -15.79 -0.16 5.70
C LEU A 24 -14.73 -0.01 6.80
N LEU A 25 -14.48 1.22 7.24
CA LEU A 25 -13.39 1.49 8.19
C LEU A 25 -13.77 1.21 9.65
N PHE A 26 -15.02 1.45 10.06
CA PHE A 26 -15.42 1.43 11.46
C PHE A 26 -16.49 0.40 11.80
N ASP A 27 -17.21 -0.12 10.79
CA ASP A 27 -18.23 -1.15 10.91
C ASP A 27 -18.19 -2.10 9.70
N PRO A 28 -17.08 -2.85 9.54
CA PRO A 28 -16.90 -3.70 8.36
C PRO A 28 -17.95 -4.79 8.24
N GLU A 29 -18.59 -5.22 9.32
CA GLU A 29 -19.73 -6.14 9.26
C GLU A 29 -20.85 -5.56 8.42
N HIS A 30 -21.33 -4.38 8.78
CA HIS A 30 -22.36 -3.66 8.02
C HIS A 30 -21.94 -3.38 6.57
N PHE A 31 -20.65 -3.09 6.34
CA PHE A 31 -20.13 -2.88 4.98
C PHE A 31 -20.27 -4.13 4.11
N TYR A 32 -19.85 -5.30 4.61
CA TYR A 32 -19.91 -6.54 3.84
C TYR A 32 -21.34 -7.01 3.63
N ASP A 33 -22.23 -6.79 4.58
CA ASP A 33 -23.63 -7.19 4.50
C ASP A 33 -24.43 -6.29 3.53
N GLU A 34 -24.24 -4.95 3.55
CA GLU A 34 -25.11 -4.04 2.80
C GLU A 34 -24.49 -3.48 1.51
N TYR A 35 -23.19 -3.20 1.51
CA TYR A 35 -22.57 -2.44 0.41
C TYR A 35 -21.89 -3.31 -0.63
N LEU A 36 -21.51 -4.54 -0.30
CA LEU A 36 -20.68 -5.35 -1.17
C LEU A 36 -21.46 -6.21 -2.17
N GLY A 37 -22.73 -6.00 -2.40
CA GLY A 37 -23.54 -6.76 -3.34
C GLY A 37 -22.78 -7.33 -4.56
N SER A 38 -23.42 -7.78 -5.60
CA SER A 38 -22.84 -8.43 -6.80
C SER A 38 -21.95 -7.50 -7.67
N ARG A 39 -20.95 -6.82 -7.07
CA ARG A 39 -19.98 -6.02 -7.83
C ARG A 39 -19.01 -6.94 -8.56
N GLY A 40 -18.59 -6.55 -9.75
CA GLY A 40 -17.59 -7.29 -10.53
C GLY A 40 -16.17 -6.94 -10.08
N LEU A 41 -15.20 -7.80 -10.37
CA LEU A 41 -13.78 -7.66 -9.99
C LEU A 41 -13.13 -6.32 -10.43
N ARG A 42 -13.73 -5.60 -11.36
CA ARG A 42 -13.19 -4.31 -11.87
C ARG A 42 -13.09 -3.24 -10.79
N SER A 43 -14.08 -3.14 -9.90
CA SER A 43 -14.07 -2.14 -8.83
C SER A 43 -12.98 -2.43 -7.80
N GLU A 44 -12.76 -3.70 -7.52
CA GLU A 44 -11.75 -4.17 -6.58
C GLU A 44 -10.33 -3.95 -7.13
N ILE A 45 -10.09 -4.27 -8.40
CA ILE A 45 -8.82 -3.97 -9.07
C ILE A 45 -8.53 -2.47 -9.07
N LEU A 46 -9.53 -1.64 -9.38
CA LEU A 46 -9.38 -0.18 -9.36
C LEU A 46 -9.10 0.34 -7.96
N MET A 47 -9.71 -0.24 -6.92
CA MET A 47 -9.43 0.14 -5.54
C MET A 47 -8.00 -0.20 -5.15
N VAL A 48 -7.53 -1.41 -5.43
CA VAL A 48 -6.15 -1.83 -5.17
C VAL A 48 -5.16 -0.94 -5.94
N ALA A 49 -5.45 -0.68 -7.23
CA ALA A 49 -4.62 0.21 -8.05
C ALA A 49 -4.57 1.63 -7.47
N PHE A 50 -5.69 2.17 -6.98
CA PHE A 50 -5.74 3.49 -6.34
C PHE A 50 -4.83 3.57 -5.11
N VAL A 51 -4.82 2.54 -4.25
CA VAL A 51 -3.91 2.46 -3.10
C VAL A 51 -2.44 2.54 -3.56
N GLY A 52 -2.09 1.82 -4.63
CA GLY A 52 -0.74 1.86 -5.21
C GLY A 52 -0.37 3.21 -5.83
N VAL A 53 -1.32 3.86 -6.52
CA VAL A 53 -1.12 5.19 -7.12
C VAL A 53 -0.82 6.25 -6.06
N VAL A 54 -1.44 6.18 -4.89
CA VAL A 54 -1.12 7.10 -3.79
C VAL A 54 0.34 6.98 -3.36
N GLY A 55 0.88 5.74 -3.27
CA GLY A 55 2.30 5.52 -2.99
C GLY A 55 3.23 5.97 -4.14
N LEU A 56 2.79 5.77 -5.39
CA LEU A 56 3.55 6.19 -6.57
C LEU A 56 3.81 7.70 -6.60
N VAL A 57 2.86 8.52 -6.15
CA VAL A 57 2.99 9.99 -6.19
C VAL A 57 4.23 10.46 -5.44
N GLY A 58 4.47 9.98 -4.22
CA GLY A 58 5.65 10.36 -3.44
C GLY A 58 6.96 9.91 -4.08
N ASN A 59 6.99 8.67 -4.55
CA ASN A 59 8.17 8.14 -5.24
C ASN A 59 8.46 8.87 -6.55
N TYR A 60 7.44 9.35 -7.24
CA TYR A 60 7.62 10.17 -8.44
C TYR A 60 8.29 11.51 -8.11
N PHE A 61 7.86 12.20 -7.06
CA PHE A 61 8.50 13.44 -6.61
C PHE A 61 9.93 13.19 -6.15
N ALA A 62 10.17 12.16 -5.34
CA ALA A 62 11.51 11.79 -4.90
C ALA A 62 12.45 11.51 -6.11
N ARG A 63 11.94 10.85 -7.16
CA ARG A 63 12.70 10.66 -8.39
C ARG A 63 13.08 11.97 -9.07
N GLN A 64 12.18 12.95 -9.13
CA GLN A 64 12.48 14.24 -9.74
C GLN A 64 13.60 14.96 -8.99
N GLU A 65 13.58 14.94 -7.67
CA GLU A 65 14.63 15.52 -6.82
C GLU A 65 15.98 14.82 -7.03
N VAL A 66 16.01 13.49 -7.02
CA VAL A 66 17.22 12.72 -7.31
C VAL A 66 17.79 13.10 -8.69
N GLN A 67 16.93 13.21 -9.71
CA GLN A 67 17.38 13.60 -11.05
C GLN A 67 17.92 15.04 -11.10
N SER A 68 17.36 15.99 -10.35
CA SER A 68 17.85 17.37 -10.31
C SER A 68 19.26 17.45 -9.71
N VAL A 69 19.50 16.72 -8.62
CA VAL A 69 20.84 16.65 -8.00
C VAL A 69 21.89 16.03 -8.95
N PHE A 70 21.50 14.99 -9.72
CA PHE A 70 22.42 14.42 -10.74
C PHE A 70 22.76 15.41 -11.83
N VAL A 71 21.79 16.25 -12.26
CA VAL A 71 22.02 17.29 -13.26
C VAL A 71 22.94 18.37 -12.68
N GLU A 72 22.73 18.82 -11.45
CA GLU A 72 23.56 19.83 -10.77
C GLU A 72 24.99 19.32 -10.58
N ALA A 73 25.19 18.08 -10.18
CA ALA A 73 26.47 17.42 -10.02
C ALA A 73 27.13 17.00 -11.36
N ALA A 74 26.52 17.35 -12.51
CA ALA A 74 26.96 16.94 -13.85
C ALA A 74 27.17 15.42 -14.02
N ILE A 75 26.40 14.60 -13.30
CA ILE A 75 26.47 13.14 -13.36
C ILE A 75 25.51 12.65 -14.47
N PRO A 76 26.00 11.95 -15.51
CA PRO A 76 25.16 11.47 -16.59
C PRO A 76 24.25 10.35 -16.11
N ILE A 77 22.94 10.48 -16.35
CA ILE A 77 21.98 9.41 -16.11
C ILE A 77 21.96 8.49 -17.33
N ASN A 78 22.54 7.32 -17.22
CA ASN A 78 22.51 6.32 -18.27
C ASN A 78 21.16 5.57 -18.31
N SER A 79 20.98 4.66 -19.30
CA SER A 79 19.75 3.86 -19.46
C SER A 79 19.44 3.01 -18.24
N ASP A 80 20.44 2.43 -17.59
CA ASP A 80 20.29 1.51 -16.47
C ASP A 80 19.85 2.26 -15.22
N THR A 81 20.50 3.40 -14.93
CA THR A 81 20.09 4.29 -13.84
C THR A 81 18.67 4.80 -14.02
N ASN A 82 18.30 5.20 -15.24
CA ASN A 82 16.93 5.65 -15.52
C ASN A 82 15.90 4.52 -15.35
N PHE A 83 16.25 3.30 -15.77
CA PHE A 83 15.38 2.11 -15.56
C PHE A 83 15.15 1.84 -14.08
N GLU A 84 16.19 1.86 -13.25
CA GLU A 84 16.07 1.65 -11.80
C GLU A 84 15.21 2.74 -11.14
N LEU A 85 15.39 4.00 -11.48
CA LEU A 85 14.55 5.08 -10.97
C LEU A 85 13.07 4.91 -11.37
N ILE A 86 12.80 4.42 -12.59
CA ILE A 86 11.42 4.10 -13.00
C ILE A 86 10.88 2.93 -12.17
N ARG A 87 11.68 1.89 -11.95
CA ARG A 87 11.31 0.73 -11.12
C ARG A 87 10.92 1.15 -9.72
N LEU A 88 11.69 2.04 -9.07
CA LEU A 88 11.37 2.56 -7.74
C LEU A 88 10.06 3.33 -7.73
N VAL A 89 9.76 4.10 -8.78
CA VAL A 89 8.49 4.85 -8.88
C VAL A 89 7.28 3.92 -8.99
N ILE A 90 7.36 2.83 -9.76
CA ILE A 90 6.24 1.91 -9.96
C ILE A 90 6.11 0.84 -8.88
N ALA A 91 7.14 0.68 -8.03
CA ALA A 91 7.18 -0.33 -6.97
C ALA A 91 5.92 -0.34 -6.06
N PRO A 92 5.36 0.80 -5.63
CA PRO A 92 4.15 0.81 -4.80
C PRO A 92 2.94 0.18 -5.48
N ILE A 93 2.78 0.36 -6.80
CA ILE A 93 1.67 -0.26 -7.54
C ILE A 93 1.86 -1.78 -7.60
N VAL A 94 3.03 -2.24 -8.00
CA VAL A 94 3.33 -3.67 -8.08
C VAL A 94 3.24 -4.31 -6.69
N GLY A 95 3.80 -3.65 -5.68
CA GLY A 95 3.82 -4.11 -4.29
C GLY A 95 2.43 -4.31 -3.71
N ILE A 96 1.50 -3.37 -3.93
CA ILE A 96 0.14 -3.51 -3.39
C ILE A 96 -0.65 -4.66 -4.06
N PHE A 97 -0.44 -4.92 -5.35
CA PHE A 97 -1.05 -6.07 -6.01
C PHE A 97 -0.48 -7.39 -5.48
N ILE A 98 0.84 -7.48 -5.29
CA ILE A 98 1.49 -8.64 -4.69
C ILE A 98 0.97 -8.86 -3.27
N LEU A 99 0.87 -7.79 -2.47
CA LEU A 99 0.35 -7.84 -1.12
C LEU A 99 -1.10 -8.34 -1.09
N TRP A 100 -1.98 -7.79 -1.92
CA TRP A 100 -3.39 -8.20 -2.00
C TRP A 100 -3.54 -9.68 -2.37
N ILE A 101 -2.83 -10.13 -3.42
CA ILE A 101 -2.88 -11.52 -3.86
C ILE A 101 -2.28 -12.44 -2.79
N GLY A 102 -1.13 -12.07 -2.22
CA GLY A 102 -0.48 -12.82 -1.16
C GLY A 102 -1.34 -12.92 0.10
N LEU A 103 -1.95 -11.81 0.52
CA LEU A 103 -2.91 -11.78 1.62
C LEU A 103 -4.08 -12.73 1.34
N THR A 104 -4.68 -12.66 0.15
CA THR A 104 -5.80 -13.53 -0.22
C THR A 104 -5.42 -15.01 -0.17
N ILE A 105 -4.25 -15.37 -0.70
CA ILE A 105 -3.73 -16.75 -0.65
C ILE A 105 -3.56 -17.20 0.80
N ALA A 106 -2.94 -16.37 1.64
CA ALA A 106 -2.70 -16.70 3.04
C ALA A 106 -4.01 -16.85 3.82
N LEU A 107 -4.96 -15.92 3.65
CA LEU A 107 -6.29 -16.00 4.25
C LEU A 107 -7.02 -17.27 3.81
N TYR A 108 -6.97 -17.59 2.52
CA TYR A 108 -7.61 -18.79 1.99
C TYR A 108 -6.99 -20.06 2.57
N ALA A 109 -5.67 -20.15 2.61
CA ALA A 109 -4.95 -21.30 3.15
C ALA A 109 -5.21 -21.50 4.65
N VAL A 110 -5.12 -20.43 5.46
CA VAL A 110 -5.37 -20.53 6.92
C VAL A 110 -6.83 -20.84 7.21
N SER A 111 -7.77 -20.27 6.44
CA SER A 111 -9.21 -20.52 6.65
C SER A 111 -9.62 -21.97 6.37
N TRP A 112 -8.83 -22.75 5.64
CA TRP A 112 -9.07 -24.19 5.44
C TRP A 112 -9.03 -25.00 6.73
N LEU A 113 -8.37 -24.49 7.74
CA LEU A 113 -8.34 -25.12 9.08
C LEU A 113 -9.69 -25.03 9.80
N TYR A 114 -10.58 -24.15 9.36
CA TYR A 114 -11.87 -23.85 10.00
C TYR A 114 -13.06 -24.21 9.11
N SER A 115 -12.96 -24.02 7.79
CA SER A 115 -14.06 -24.25 6.85
C SER A 115 -13.55 -24.65 5.48
N THR A 116 -14.27 -25.56 4.81
CA THR A 116 -14.04 -25.95 3.41
C THR A 116 -14.99 -25.23 2.44
N ILE A 117 -15.91 -24.41 2.96
CA ILE A 117 -16.89 -23.64 2.18
C ILE A 117 -16.20 -22.40 1.57
N GLY A 118 -16.77 -21.89 0.49
CA GLY A 118 -16.35 -20.64 -0.15
C GLY A 118 -15.28 -20.79 -1.21
N GLN A 119 -15.31 -19.88 -2.18
CA GLN A 119 -14.44 -19.90 -3.34
C GLN A 119 -13.30 -18.88 -3.17
N PHE A 120 -12.10 -19.24 -3.64
CA PHE A 120 -10.94 -18.34 -3.66
C PHE A 120 -11.22 -17.02 -4.37
N TYR A 121 -11.93 -17.07 -5.49
CA TYR A 121 -12.28 -15.90 -6.28
C TYR A 121 -13.16 -14.88 -5.51
N GLU A 122 -14.13 -15.38 -4.76
CA GLU A 122 -14.97 -14.51 -3.92
C GLU A 122 -14.17 -13.89 -2.78
N LEU A 123 -13.27 -14.65 -2.14
CA LEU A 123 -12.38 -14.13 -1.13
C LEU A 123 -11.43 -13.07 -1.72
N MET A 124 -10.90 -13.29 -2.92
CA MET A 124 -10.05 -12.33 -3.60
C MET A 124 -10.77 -10.99 -3.86
N LYS A 125 -12.03 -11.03 -4.29
CA LYS A 125 -12.85 -9.82 -4.48
C LYS A 125 -13.05 -9.07 -3.16
N ARG A 126 -13.46 -9.78 -2.12
CA ARG A 126 -13.80 -9.17 -0.84
C ARG A 126 -12.57 -8.65 -0.09
N SER A 127 -11.46 -9.38 -0.11
CA SER A 127 -10.20 -8.98 0.52
C SER A 127 -9.56 -7.73 -0.12
N ALA A 128 -9.92 -7.37 -1.35
CA ALA A 128 -9.45 -6.13 -1.97
C ALA A 128 -9.83 -4.87 -1.17
N TRP A 129 -10.95 -4.90 -0.46
CA TRP A 129 -11.39 -3.78 0.36
C TRP A 129 -10.61 -3.65 1.67
N ALA A 130 -9.97 -4.73 2.10
CA ALA A 130 -9.12 -4.71 3.29
C ALA A 130 -7.85 -3.86 3.12
N VAL A 131 -7.40 -3.58 1.88
CA VAL A 131 -6.22 -2.73 1.65
C VAL A 131 -6.52 -1.23 1.75
N VAL A 132 -7.79 -0.82 1.88
CA VAL A 132 -8.19 0.60 1.92
C VAL A 132 -7.50 1.40 3.05
N PRO A 133 -7.33 0.90 4.28
CA PRO A 133 -6.57 1.62 5.29
C PRO A 133 -5.13 1.96 4.87
N LEU A 134 -4.53 1.15 3.99
CA LEU A 134 -3.18 1.39 3.50
C LEU A 134 -3.06 2.63 2.60
N VAL A 135 -4.19 3.20 2.12
CA VAL A 135 -4.20 4.52 1.46
C VAL A 135 -3.58 5.59 2.37
N VAL A 136 -3.94 5.57 3.65
CA VAL A 136 -3.43 6.55 4.62
C VAL A 136 -1.94 6.31 4.88
N ALA A 137 -1.53 5.05 5.06
CA ALA A 137 -0.12 4.69 5.23
C ALA A 137 0.72 5.14 4.01
N ASN A 138 0.25 4.83 2.80
CA ASN A 138 0.93 5.21 1.57
C ASN A 138 0.95 6.74 1.37
N LEU A 139 -0.10 7.46 1.76
CA LEU A 139 -0.11 8.92 1.69
C LEU A 139 0.93 9.54 2.63
N LEU A 140 0.98 9.08 3.87
CA LEU A 140 1.97 9.54 4.84
C LEU A 140 3.39 9.25 4.37
N HIS A 141 3.63 8.02 3.88
CA HIS A 141 4.92 7.64 3.34
C HIS A 141 5.29 8.45 2.09
N SER A 142 4.34 8.70 1.19
CA SER A 142 4.53 9.52 -0.01
C SER A 142 4.95 10.95 0.32
N ILE A 143 4.32 11.55 1.32
CA ILE A 143 4.68 12.91 1.77
C ILE A 143 6.08 12.89 2.38
N ALA A 144 6.39 11.90 3.23
CA ALA A 144 7.67 11.79 3.90
C ALA A 144 8.82 11.56 2.92
N ILE A 145 8.72 10.59 2.00
CA ILE A 145 9.79 10.29 1.04
C ILE A 145 10.00 11.43 0.04
N GLY A 146 8.91 12.07 -0.41
CA GLY A 146 9.00 13.25 -1.29
C GLY A 146 9.72 14.41 -0.61
N TYR A 147 9.42 14.66 0.67
CA TYR A 147 10.13 15.69 1.45
C TYR A 147 11.58 15.29 1.75
N ALA A 148 11.84 14.02 2.11
CA ALA A 148 13.19 13.54 2.38
C ALA A 148 14.12 13.75 1.17
N ALA A 149 13.61 13.45 -0.02
CA ALA A 149 14.39 13.63 -1.25
C ALA A 149 14.85 15.07 -1.49
N THR A 150 14.06 16.07 -1.04
CA THR A 150 14.46 17.50 -1.13
C THR A 150 15.60 17.88 -0.18
N GLN A 151 15.92 17.03 0.80
CA GLN A 151 17.02 17.27 1.75
C GLN A 151 18.33 16.63 1.31
N VAL A 152 18.31 15.80 0.25
CA VAL A 152 19.53 15.19 -0.29
C VAL A 152 20.33 16.27 -1.01
N THR A 153 21.63 16.40 -0.67
CA THR A 153 22.52 17.42 -1.18
C THR A 153 23.53 16.87 -2.19
N GLU A 154 24.10 17.74 -3.02
CA GLU A 154 25.12 17.39 -4.00
C GLU A 154 26.33 16.70 -3.37
N ASP A 155 26.77 17.14 -2.19
CA ASP A 155 27.92 16.57 -1.47
C ASP A 155 27.76 15.06 -1.18
N GLN A 156 26.51 14.60 -1.04
CA GLN A 156 26.22 13.18 -0.78
C GLN A 156 26.35 12.30 -2.04
N VAL A 157 26.44 12.89 -3.22
CA VAL A 157 26.53 12.19 -4.51
C VAL A 157 27.76 12.58 -5.32
N ASP A 158 28.54 13.55 -4.85
CA ASP A 158 29.76 13.97 -5.53
C ASP A 158 30.67 12.77 -5.84
N PRO A 159 31.12 12.61 -7.10
CA PRO A 159 32.04 11.56 -7.52
C PRO A 159 33.31 11.46 -6.69
N GLN A 160 33.76 12.56 -6.08
CA GLN A 160 34.95 12.59 -5.23
C GLN A 160 34.71 11.95 -3.87
N ASN A 161 33.48 12.08 -3.33
CA ASN A 161 33.08 11.56 -2.02
C ASN A 161 32.43 10.17 -2.12
N VAL A 162 31.74 9.89 -3.24
CA VAL A 162 31.05 8.61 -3.50
C VAL A 162 31.44 8.08 -4.88
N PRO A 163 32.66 7.48 -5.00
CA PRO A 163 33.17 6.99 -6.28
C PRO A 163 32.47 5.69 -6.71
N GLN A 164 31.24 5.80 -7.16
CA GLN A 164 30.38 4.67 -7.56
C GLN A 164 29.76 4.92 -8.93
N PRO A 165 29.36 3.85 -9.67
CA PRO A 165 28.58 4.02 -10.89
C PRO A 165 27.30 4.85 -10.63
N PRO A 166 26.75 5.56 -11.63
CA PRO A 166 25.54 6.39 -11.47
C PRO A 166 24.36 5.63 -10.86
N ILE A 167 24.22 4.35 -11.17
CA ILE A 167 23.15 3.51 -10.62
C ILE A 167 23.29 3.32 -9.09
N ASP A 168 24.50 3.06 -8.60
CA ASP A 168 24.74 2.86 -7.15
C ASP A 168 24.56 4.18 -6.39
N ARG A 169 24.89 5.31 -7.01
CA ARG A 169 24.61 6.65 -6.44
C ARG A 169 23.12 6.92 -6.35
N ALA A 170 22.35 6.57 -7.38
CA ALA A 170 20.90 6.72 -7.33
C ALA A 170 20.28 5.87 -6.19
N HIS A 171 20.77 4.65 -6.00
CA HIS A 171 20.38 3.83 -4.86
C HIS A 171 20.79 4.45 -3.52
N HIS A 172 22.03 4.92 -3.41
CA HIS A 172 22.53 5.56 -2.20
C HIS A 172 21.69 6.78 -1.80
N MET A 173 21.38 7.66 -2.76
CA MET A 173 20.49 8.80 -2.50
C MET A 173 19.10 8.38 -2.04
N TRP A 174 18.54 7.35 -2.71
CA TRP A 174 17.23 6.83 -2.33
C TRP A 174 17.25 6.24 -0.92
N ASP A 175 18.29 5.47 -0.60
CA ASP A 175 18.46 4.85 0.71
C ASP A 175 18.71 5.94 1.79
N THR A 176 19.46 6.99 1.47
CA THR A 176 19.64 8.14 2.36
C THR A 176 18.31 8.83 2.66
N ALA A 177 17.51 9.13 1.63
CA ALA A 177 16.17 9.70 1.82
C ALA A 177 15.24 8.75 2.58
N ALA A 178 15.27 7.45 2.29
CA ALA A 178 14.46 6.45 2.96
C ALA A 178 14.88 6.22 4.43
N GLY A 179 16.15 6.46 4.78
CA GLY A 179 16.70 6.35 6.13
C GLY A 179 16.34 7.52 7.05
N GLU A 180 15.77 8.59 6.53
CA GLU A 180 15.36 9.73 7.35
C GLU A 180 14.33 9.32 8.42
N ILE A 181 14.51 9.83 9.65
CA ILE A 181 13.72 9.43 10.83
C ILE A 181 12.21 9.55 10.62
N TYR A 182 11.76 10.60 9.92
CA TYR A 182 10.34 10.80 9.65
C TYR A 182 9.80 9.84 8.58
N VAL A 183 10.64 9.40 7.61
CA VAL A 183 10.26 8.35 6.65
C VAL A 183 10.11 7.03 7.38
N THR A 184 11.11 6.68 8.21
CA THR A 184 11.07 5.48 9.04
C THR A 184 9.88 5.48 10.01
N ALA A 185 9.55 6.63 10.60
CA ALA A 185 8.35 6.78 11.43
C ALA A 185 7.06 6.46 10.65
N THR A 186 6.96 6.80 9.36
CA THR A 186 5.79 6.43 8.56
C THR A 186 5.69 4.93 8.29
N ILE A 187 6.82 4.22 8.22
CA ILE A 187 6.84 2.75 8.12
C ILE A 187 6.26 2.14 9.41
N LEU A 188 6.71 2.62 10.58
CA LEU A 188 6.20 2.14 11.87
C LEU A 188 4.71 2.41 12.04
N VAL A 189 4.25 3.62 11.69
CA VAL A 189 2.82 3.96 11.66
C VAL A 189 2.07 3.07 10.67
N GLY A 190 2.70 2.71 9.56
CA GLY A 190 2.16 1.78 8.57
C GLY A 190 1.76 0.42 9.16
N ALA A 191 2.48 -0.08 10.17
CA ALA A 191 2.13 -1.33 10.86
C ALA A 191 0.74 -1.27 11.52
N VAL A 192 0.32 -0.11 12.03
CA VAL A 192 -1.04 0.08 12.59
C VAL A 192 -2.10 -0.10 11.51
N PHE A 193 -1.86 0.47 10.32
CA PHE A 193 -2.77 0.33 9.19
C PHE A 193 -2.79 -1.09 8.62
N VAL A 194 -1.69 -1.84 8.72
CA VAL A 194 -1.63 -3.27 8.38
C VAL A 194 -2.52 -4.09 9.32
N ILE A 195 -2.46 -3.84 10.63
CA ILE A 195 -3.32 -4.49 11.62
C ILE A 195 -4.79 -4.16 11.33
N TRP A 196 -5.08 -2.90 11.03
CA TRP A 196 -6.44 -2.48 10.66
C TRP A 196 -6.92 -3.14 9.37
N ALA A 197 -6.07 -3.24 8.34
CA ALA A 197 -6.35 -4.01 7.13
C ALA A 197 -6.66 -5.48 7.44
N GLY A 198 -5.90 -6.10 8.36
CA GLY A 198 -6.16 -7.44 8.87
C GLY A 198 -7.52 -7.59 9.54
N TYR A 199 -7.92 -6.60 10.35
CA TYR A 199 -9.24 -6.55 10.97
C TYR A 199 -10.37 -6.53 9.91
N ILE A 200 -10.26 -5.69 8.88
CA ILE A 200 -11.24 -5.65 7.79
C ILE A 200 -11.23 -6.96 6.99
N ALA A 201 -10.04 -7.55 6.75
CA ALA A 201 -9.90 -8.82 6.05
C ALA A 201 -10.57 -9.99 6.78
N ALA A 202 -10.66 -9.94 8.12
CA ALA A 202 -11.38 -10.93 8.89
C ALA A 202 -12.87 -11.01 8.49
N TYR A 203 -13.52 -9.86 8.29
CA TYR A 203 -14.91 -9.84 7.84
C TYR A 203 -15.08 -10.33 6.40
N ALA A 204 -14.09 -10.11 5.52
CA ALA A 204 -14.08 -10.72 4.20
C ALA A 204 -14.03 -12.26 4.27
N VAL A 205 -13.21 -12.80 5.16
CA VAL A 205 -13.12 -14.25 5.40
C VAL A 205 -14.40 -14.78 6.01
N ARG A 206 -14.93 -14.10 7.05
CA ARG A 206 -16.17 -14.47 7.72
C ARG A 206 -17.29 -14.68 6.72
N ASP A 207 -17.49 -13.71 5.87
CA ASP A 207 -18.59 -13.67 4.92
C ASP A 207 -18.44 -14.72 3.80
N VAL A 208 -17.21 -15.00 3.32
CA VAL A 208 -16.98 -16.00 2.24
C VAL A 208 -16.94 -17.42 2.77
N ARG A 209 -16.45 -17.62 4.01
CA ARG A 209 -16.20 -18.94 4.61
C ARG A 209 -17.28 -19.37 5.58
N ASP A 210 -18.27 -18.51 5.83
CA ASP A 210 -19.33 -18.73 6.83
C ASP A 210 -18.75 -19.09 8.20
N LEU A 211 -17.78 -18.28 8.65
CA LEU A 211 -17.11 -18.44 9.94
C LEU A 211 -17.74 -17.55 11.01
N GLU A 212 -17.59 -17.95 12.26
CA GLU A 212 -17.81 -17.03 13.37
C GLU A 212 -16.78 -15.89 13.34
N THR A 213 -17.16 -14.70 13.84
CA THR A 213 -16.25 -13.53 13.87
C THR A 213 -14.95 -13.84 14.61
N SER A 214 -15.01 -14.64 15.69
CA SER A 214 -13.83 -15.03 16.47
C SER A 214 -12.86 -15.91 15.68
N GLU A 215 -13.36 -16.81 14.84
CA GLU A 215 -12.57 -17.68 13.98
C GLU A 215 -11.95 -16.88 12.82
N ALA A 216 -12.75 -16.05 12.19
CA ALA A 216 -12.31 -15.17 11.10
C ALA A 216 -11.20 -14.21 11.55
N LEU A 217 -11.30 -13.66 12.77
CA LEU A 217 -10.23 -12.84 13.36
C LEU A 217 -8.94 -13.62 13.57
N ARG A 218 -9.02 -14.88 14.04
CA ARG A 218 -7.83 -15.75 14.17
C ARG A 218 -7.20 -16.05 12.81
N VAL A 219 -8.01 -16.33 11.79
CA VAL A 219 -7.55 -16.55 10.42
C VAL A 219 -6.79 -15.31 9.90
N ALA A 220 -7.36 -14.12 10.06
CA ALA A 220 -6.76 -12.89 9.56
C ALA A 220 -5.55 -12.42 10.39
N ALA A 221 -5.53 -12.71 11.70
CA ALA A 221 -4.43 -12.34 12.58
C ALA A 221 -3.09 -12.96 12.16
N VAL A 222 -3.10 -14.16 11.55
CA VAL A 222 -1.86 -14.83 11.11
C VAL A 222 -1.15 -14.03 10.01
N PRO A 223 -1.74 -13.81 8.81
CA PRO A 223 -1.05 -13.07 7.75
C PRO A 223 -0.84 -11.59 8.11
N ALA A 224 -1.80 -10.93 8.77
CA ALA A 224 -1.66 -9.54 9.15
C ALA A 224 -0.58 -9.35 10.22
N GLY A 225 -0.50 -10.25 11.20
CA GLY A 225 0.54 -10.22 12.23
C GLY A 225 1.93 -10.45 11.67
N LEU A 226 2.10 -11.45 10.80
CA LEU A 226 3.38 -11.71 10.12
C LEU A 226 3.82 -10.50 9.27
N TYR A 227 2.90 -9.89 8.54
CA TYR A 227 3.22 -8.71 7.73
C TYR A 227 3.50 -7.48 8.61
N ALA A 228 2.77 -7.27 9.70
CA ALA A 228 3.05 -6.18 10.64
C ALA A 228 4.43 -6.34 11.31
N ILE A 229 4.80 -7.56 11.71
CA ILE A 229 6.13 -7.86 12.25
C ILE A 229 7.22 -7.55 11.21
N TRP A 230 7.00 -7.94 9.94
CA TRP A 230 7.94 -7.63 8.86
C TRP A 230 8.10 -6.13 8.64
N VAL A 231 6.99 -5.37 8.62
CA VAL A 231 7.01 -3.90 8.50
C VAL A 231 7.75 -3.26 9.69
N LEU A 232 7.48 -3.72 10.91
CA LEU A 232 8.19 -3.25 12.11
C LEU A 232 9.69 -3.55 12.05
N TYR A 233 10.06 -4.75 11.59
CA TYR A 233 11.47 -5.13 11.40
C TYR A 233 12.16 -4.18 10.40
N GLN A 234 11.54 -3.89 9.27
CA GLN A 234 12.08 -2.93 8.29
C GLN A 234 12.24 -1.52 8.88
N GLY A 235 11.25 -1.04 9.63
CA GLY A 235 11.34 0.24 10.31
C GLY A 235 12.44 0.29 11.37
N VAL A 236 12.59 -0.75 12.19
CA VAL A 236 13.61 -0.81 13.23
C VAL A 236 15.02 -0.99 12.64
N SER A 237 15.16 -1.81 11.58
CA SER A 237 16.47 -2.03 10.93
C SER A 237 17.03 -0.77 10.27
N ALA A 238 16.19 0.22 9.97
CA ALA A 238 16.64 1.51 9.46
C ALA A 238 17.23 2.42 10.55
N PHE A 239 17.05 2.09 11.85
CA PHE A 239 17.66 2.81 12.97
C PHE A 239 18.95 2.15 13.51
N LEU A 240 19.25 0.92 13.09
CA LEU A 240 20.43 0.15 13.55
C LEU A 240 21.59 0.26 12.56
#